data_daced70bbc137d9769097820fdf99046
#
_entry.id   daced70bbc137d9769097820fdf99046
#
_cell.length_a   1.000
_cell.length_b   1.000
_cell.length_c   1.000
_cell.angle_alpha   90.00
_cell.angle_beta   90.00
_cell.angle_gamma   90.00
#
_symmetry.space_group_name_H-M   'P 1'
#
loop_
_entity.id
_entity.type
_entity.pdbx_description
1 polymer ?
#
loop_
_entity_poly.entity_id
_entity_poly.type
_entity_poly.pdbx_seq_one_letter_code
_entity_poly.pdbx_strand_id
1 'polypeptide(L)'
;MNMIRIWGGGIYEDDYFYELCDRHGIMVWQDFMFACAMYPGDPEFLENVKQEAVDNVIRLRNHPCIALWCGNNEIDAAWRGWGWKREYTQQQQERIFKAYTDVFHRLLPEVIEKYTDGDDYWPSSPMSGPEIGDHEIRPANRGDNHYWGVWHEKHKFEEYEKNIGRFISEHGFQSFPEFETVRQYTLPEDYDIESEIMSAHQRSGIGNLRIREYMGWYYQVPEDFGQMLYMSQVLQARAMRIAMETHRRHMPYCMGSLVWQLNDCWPVASWSTTDYYHNWKAAQYALREACKPVILAPQLTADSLKLWVVNDLPTPLAGTYTLEIKGFDGKLHQTRQGKYKIKANEAAPIAASSIAGLLQDNSHRETMAVITIRQGKKIVDRQNVYFALPKELLLRQPDIQIQISEEQGKKYLTATTDRLACDVMFYLPGVKAVFTDNYKDLLPGHPFRTEIRTPLSKEEIEQQIRCRWVGK
;
A
#
# COMPACT_ATOMS: atom_id res chain seq x y z
N MET A 1 -5.50 9.03 0.17
CA MET A 1 -4.25 9.36 0.88
C MET A 1 -4.39 10.78 1.40
N ASN A 2 -4.07 11.00 2.66
CA ASN A 2 -4.18 12.29 3.34
C ASN A 2 -2.97 12.59 4.25
N MET A 3 -1.95 11.69 4.25
CA MET A 3 -0.70 11.87 4.96
C MET A 3 0.45 11.26 4.15
N ILE A 4 1.60 11.89 4.19
CA ILE A 4 2.89 11.42 3.63
C ILE A 4 3.94 11.54 4.72
N ARG A 5 4.85 10.56 4.81
CA ARG A 5 6.04 10.64 5.64
C ARG A 5 7.26 10.91 4.76
N ILE A 6 8.03 11.92 5.15
CA ILE A 6 9.36 12.19 4.60
C ILE A 6 10.35 11.43 5.48
N TRP A 7 10.88 10.35 4.93
CA TRP A 7 11.69 9.38 5.66
C TRP A 7 13.11 9.89 5.91
N GLY A 8 13.61 9.62 7.12
CA GLY A 8 14.93 10.09 7.58
C GLY A 8 16.16 9.57 6.83
N GLY A 9 16.01 8.58 5.97
CA GLY A 9 17.06 8.12 5.05
C GLY A 9 17.04 8.79 3.68
N GLY A 10 16.20 9.83 3.51
CA GLY A 10 16.05 10.61 2.28
C GLY A 10 16.70 12.00 2.36
N ILE A 11 15.95 12.99 1.91
CA ILE A 11 16.32 14.41 1.96
C ILE A 11 15.11 15.22 2.46
N TYR A 12 15.36 16.42 2.97
CA TYR A 12 14.27 17.40 3.11
C TYR A 12 13.85 17.85 1.70
N GLU A 13 12.57 17.72 1.39
CA GLU A 13 12.02 18.09 0.09
C GLU A 13 12.13 19.60 -0.17
N ASP A 14 11.97 20.02 -1.41
CA ASP A 14 11.93 21.44 -1.75
C ASP A 14 10.64 22.12 -1.26
N ASP A 15 10.62 23.45 -1.19
CA ASP A 15 9.48 24.21 -0.66
C ASP A 15 8.21 23.97 -1.47
N TYR A 16 8.33 23.71 -2.78
CA TYR A 16 7.18 23.46 -3.64
C TYR A 16 6.44 22.16 -3.27
N PHE A 17 7.13 21.16 -2.77
CA PHE A 17 6.50 19.94 -2.25
C PHE A 17 5.57 20.26 -1.07
N TYR A 18 6.04 21.04 -0.10
CA TYR A 18 5.25 21.43 1.07
C TYR A 18 4.09 22.35 0.68
N GLU A 19 4.31 23.31 -0.24
CA GLU A 19 3.23 24.13 -0.80
C GLU A 19 2.13 23.28 -1.45
N LEU A 20 2.49 22.20 -2.15
CA LEU A 20 1.52 21.28 -2.72
C LEU A 20 0.76 20.52 -1.63
N CYS A 21 1.44 20.06 -0.58
CA CYS A 21 0.81 19.41 0.57
C CYS A 21 -0.18 20.34 1.27
N ASP A 22 0.19 21.60 1.52
CA ASP A 22 -0.69 22.64 2.07
C ASP A 22 -1.93 22.82 1.21
N ARG A 23 -1.73 23.02 -0.11
CA ARG A 23 -2.79 23.27 -1.09
C ARG A 23 -3.77 22.10 -1.21
N HIS A 24 -3.27 20.87 -1.09
CA HIS A 24 -4.07 19.65 -1.23
C HIS A 24 -4.57 19.07 0.09
N GLY A 25 -4.23 19.68 1.23
CA GLY A 25 -4.61 19.19 2.56
C GLY A 25 -3.98 17.83 2.90
N ILE A 26 -2.73 17.63 2.50
CA ILE A 26 -1.96 16.41 2.78
C ILE A 26 -1.07 16.69 3.99
N MET A 27 -1.28 15.98 5.08
CA MET A 27 -0.44 16.08 6.27
C MET A 27 0.95 15.49 5.98
N VAL A 28 1.98 16.08 6.54
CA VAL A 28 3.36 15.62 6.46
C VAL A 28 3.86 15.20 7.84
N TRP A 29 4.29 13.96 7.94
CA TRP A 29 5.15 13.46 9.00
C TRP A 29 6.59 13.67 8.54
N GLN A 30 7.30 14.61 9.16
CA GLN A 30 8.65 14.98 8.78
C GLN A 30 9.68 14.33 9.70
N ASP A 31 10.44 13.37 9.19
CA ASP A 31 11.65 12.91 9.89
C ASP A 31 12.78 13.93 9.72
N PHE A 32 13.60 14.08 10.77
CA PHE A 32 14.97 14.55 10.59
C PHE A 32 15.80 13.49 9.87
N MET A 33 16.84 13.88 9.14
CA MET A 33 17.56 12.99 8.22
C MET A 33 18.48 12.00 8.93
N PHE A 34 17.87 11.15 9.78
CA PHE A 34 18.50 10.07 10.53
C PHE A 34 17.73 8.76 10.35
N ALA A 35 18.44 7.69 9.95
CA ALA A 35 17.82 6.38 9.75
C ALA A 35 18.82 5.24 9.95
N CYS A 36 18.38 4.18 10.62
CA CYS A 36 19.02 2.86 10.67
C CYS A 36 20.54 2.89 10.94
N ALA A 37 21.05 3.83 11.74
CA ALA A 37 22.44 3.94 12.15
C ALA A 37 22.57 4.64 13.50
N MET A 38 23.61 4.30 14.27
CA MET A 38 24.00 5.09 15.44
C MET A 38 24.91 6.23 15.00
N TYR A 39 24.68 7.42 15.55
CA TYR A 39 25.37 8.65 15.13
C TYR A 39 26.36 9.13 16.20
N PRO A 40 27.39 9.93 15.82
CA PRO A 40 28.34 10.50 16.77
C PRO A 40 27.68 11.44 17.79
N GLY A 41 28.33 11.62 18.94
CA GLY A 41 27.86 12.52 20.01
C GLY A 41 28.95 13.51 20.44
N ASP A 42 29.96 13.76 19.61
CA ASP A 42 30.94 14.79 19.87
C ASP A 42 30.39 16.20 19.64
N PRO A 43 30.97 17.23 20.30
CA PRO A 43 30.42 18.57 20.25
C PRO A 43 30.33 19.18 18.85
N GLU A 44 31.25 18.86 17.95
CA GLU A 44 31.26 19.38 16.58
C GLU A 44 30.09 18.80 15.77
N PHE A 45 29.89 17.49 15.85
CA PHE A 45 28.74 16.83 15.21
C PHE A 45 27.41 17.34 15.78
N LEU A 46 27.28 17.45 17.11
CA LEU A 46 26.05 17.95 17.72
C LEU A 46 25.73 19.38 17.31
N GLU A 47 26.72 20.28 17.21
CA GLU A 47 26.48 21.64 16.75
C GLU A 47 26.07 21.68 15.26
N ASN A 48 26.67 20.83 14.41
CA ASN A 48 26.26 20.72 13.02
C ASN A 48 24.82 20.23 12.88
N VAL A 49 24.42 19.15 13.59
CA VAL A 49 23.05 18.66 13.66
C VAL A 49 22.08 19.75 14.12
N LYS A 50 22.47 20.51 15.15
CA LYS A 50 21.64 21.61 15.67
C LYS A 50 21.41 22.67 14.59
N GLN A 51 22.45 23.08 13.88
CA GLN A 51 22.34 24.11 12.84
C GLN A 51 21.45 23.60 11.68
N GLU A 52 21.63 22.37 11.21
CA GLU A 52 20.76 21.76 10.20
C GLU A 52 19.32 21.73 10.65
N ALA A 53 19.07 21.30 11.90
CA ALA A 53 17.72 21.25 12.46
C ALA A 53 17.08 22.64 12.53
N VAL A 54 17.81 23.64 13.01
CA VAL A 54 17.33 25.05 13.09
C VAL A 54 16.98 25.57 11.71
N ASP A 55 17.84 25.39 10.72
CA ASP A 55 17.62 25.88 9.35
C ASP A 55 16.36 25.27 8.72
N ASN A 56 16.20 23.95 8.86
CA ASN A 56 15.04 23.27 8.29
C ASN A 56 13.73 23.52 9.05
N VAL A 57 13.79 23.59 10.38
CA VAL A 57 12.60 23.92 11.18
C VAL A 57 12.13 25.35 10.89
N ILE A 58 13.03 26.34 10.83
CA ILE A 58 12.66 27.72 10.48
C ILE A 58 12.08 27.79 9.05
N ARG A 59 12.64 27.03 8.11
CA ARG A 59 12.14 26.96 6.73
C ARG A 59 10.73 26.39 6.66
N LEU A 60 10.44 25.32 7.42
CA LEU A 60 9.24 24.50 7.24
C LEU A 60 8.09 24.81 8.23
N ARG A 61 8.38 25.42 9.38
CA ARG A 61 7.41 25.64 10.47
C ARG A 61 6.13 26.41 10.09
N ASN A 62 6.17 27.17 8.99
CA ASN A 62 5.01 27.94 8.52
C ASN A 62 4.12 27.17 7.55
N HIS A 63 4.47 25.92 7.24
CA HIS A 63 3.64 25.03 6.41
C HIS A 63 2.61 24.31 7.29
N PRO A 64 1.30 24.60 7.15
CA PRO A 64 0.27 23.96 7.98
C PRO A 64 0.14 22.45 7.70
N CYS A 65 0.77 21.94 6.65
CA CYS A 65 0.81 20.50 6.39
C CYS A 65 1.70 19.73 7.38
N ILE A 66 2.69 20.36 8.02
CA ILE A 66 3.54 19.67 9.01
C ILE A 66 2.70 19.26 10.21
N ALA A 67 2.48 17.96 10.37
CA ALA A 67 1.65 17.40 11.42
C ALA A 67 2.48 16.78 12.55
N LEU A 68 3.74 16.43 12.31
CA LEU A 68 4.62 15.79 13.27
C LEU A 68 6.07 15.91 12.82
N TRP A 69 6.96 16.26 13.75
CA TRP A 69 8.41 16.12 13.60
C TRP A 69 8.87 14.81 14.24
N CYS A 70 9.70 14.04 13.54
CA CYS A 70 10.21 12.77 14.05
C CYS A 70 11.75 12.75 14.02
N GLY A 71 12.35 12.34 15.14
CA GLY A 71 13.79 12.38 15.32
C GLY A 71 14.53 11.43 14.36
N ASN A 72 14.07 10.20 14.23
CA ASN A 72 14.76 9.22 13.40
C ASN A 72 13.86 8.04 13.00
N ASN A 73 14.33 7.30 11.99
CA ASN A 73 13.79 6.00 11.60
C ASN A 73 14.57 4.85 12.25
N GLU A 74 13.87 4.01 13.03
CA GLU A 74 14.25 2.68 13.52
C GLU A 74 15.49 2.59 14.42
N ILE A 75 16.11 3.70 14.85
CA ILE A 75 17.34 3.65 15.64
C ILE A 75 17.09 3.05 17.03
N ASP A 76 16.02 3.48 17.73
CA ASP A 76 15.66 2.90 19.04
C ASP A 76 15.31 1.41 18.91
N ALA A 77 14.47 1.06 17.93
CA ALA A 77 14.06 -0.32 17.67
C ALA A 77 15.25 -1.23 17.36
N ALA A 78 16.18 -0.76 16.53
CA ALA A 78 17.39 -1.49 16.17
C ALA A 78 18.35 -1.68 17.36
N TRP A 79 18.55 -0.62 18.14
CA TRP A 79 19.36 -0.68 19.33
C TRP A 79 18.84 -1.69 20.36
N ARG A 80 17.52 -1.75 20.52
CA ARG A 80 16.87 -2.66 21.48
C ARG A 80 16.68 -4.07 20.94
N GLY A 81 16.28 -4.24 19.69
CA GLY A 81 15.74 -5.49 19.15
C GLY A 81 16.56 -6.18 18.08
N TRP A 82 17.40 -5.44 17.31
CA TRP A 82 18.12 -6.05 16.20
C TRP A 82 19.49 -6.59 16.58
N GLY A 83 19.86 -6.50 17.84
CA GLY A 83 21.10 -7.06 18.34
C GLY A 83 22.33 -6.17 18.20
N TRP A 84 22.17 -4.91 17.77
CA TRP A 84 23.28 -3.97 17.58
C TRP A 84 24.16 -3.81 18.83
N LYS A 85 23.56 -3.85 20.03
CA LYS A 85 24.31 -3.77 21.30
C LYS A 85 25.37 -4.86 21.45
N ARG A 86 25.18 -6.03 20.83
CA ARG A 86 26.03 -7.21 21.05
C ARG A 86 27.46 -7.04 20.54
N GLU A 87 27.67 -6.08 19.64
CA GLU A 87 28.98 -5.79 19.04
C GLU A 87 29.84 -4.85 19.91
N TYR A 88 29.27 -4.32 20.99
CA TYR A 88 29.90 -3.28 21.81
C TYR A 88 30.08 -3.72 23.26
N THR A 89 31.21 -3.29 23.89
CA THR A 89 31.40 -3.38 25.34
C THR A 89 30.39 -2.49 26.07
N GLN A 90 30.14 -2.75 27.35
CA GLN A 90 29.19 -1.99 28.15
C GLN A 90 29.54 -0.45 28.14
N GLN A 91 30.80 -0.10 28.30
CA GLN A 91 31.24 1.29 28.25
C GLN A 91 30.96 1.96 26.88
N GLN A 92 31.16 1.20 25.80
CA GLN A 92 30.80 1.67 24.45
C GLN A 92 29.29 1.84 24.29
N GLN A 93 28.50 0.86 24.77
CA GLN A 93 27.03 0.96 24.74
C GLN A 93 26.52 2.21 25.47
N GLU A 94 27.02 2.49 26.66
CA GLU A 94 26.65 3.70 27.45
C GLU A 94 26.99 4.98 26.67
N ARG A 95 28.17 5.04 26.05
CA ARG A 95 28.58 6.22 25.25
C ARG A 95 27.72 6.39 24.01
N ILE A 96 27.45 5.30 23.27
CA ILE A 96 26.63 5.33 22.05
C ILE A 96 25.21 5.71 22.39
N PHE A 97 24.63 5.12 23.43
CA PHE A 97 23.26 5.46 23.85
C PHE A 97 23.14 6.87 24.40
N LYS A 98 24.20 7.38 25.07
CA LYS A 98 24.26 8.80 25.46
C LYS A 98 24.23 9.72 24.23
N ALA A 99 24.99 9.44 23.19
CA ALA A 99 24.95 10.18 21.92
C ALA A 99 23.53 10.17 21.31
N TYR A 100 22.89 9.00 21.28
CA TYR A 100 21.49 8.86 20.84
C TYR A 100 20.55 9.78 21.66
N THR A 101 20.62 9.74 22.98
CA THR A 101 19.76 10.58 23.82
C THR A 101 20.07 12.05 23.70
N ASP A 102 21.35 12.43 23.53
CA ASP A 102 21.74 13.82 23.33
C ASP A 102 21.16 14.42 22.04
N VAL A 103 21.07 13.65 20.95
CA VAL A 103 20.46 14.10 19.70
C VAL A 103 18.94 14.05 19.79
N PHE A 104 18.36 12.88 20.05
CA PHE A 104 16.93 12.63 19.80
C PHE A 104 16.02 12.96 20.97
N HIS A 105 16.53 13.00 22.20
CA HIS A 105 15.72 13.32 23.38
C HIS A 105 16.08 14.67 24.04
N ARG A 106 17.11 15.37 23.54
CA ARG A 106 17.48 16.69 24.05
C ARG A 106 17.60 17.73 22.94
N LEU A 107 18.57 17.59 22.03
CA LEU A 107 18.87 18.62 21.03
C LEU A 107 17.69 18.91 20.09
N LEU A 108 17.14 17.87 19.43
CA LEU A 108 16.05 18.06 18.48
C LEU A 108 14.76 18.58 19.12
N PRO A 109 14.26 18.02 20.26
CA PRO A 109 13.09 18.59 20.91
C PRO A 109 13.31 20.03 21.40
N GLU A 110 14.53 20.40 21.90
CA GLU A 110 14.85 21.80 22.24
C GLU A 110 14.77 22.73 21.03
N VAL A 111 15.16 22.27 19.83
CA VAL A 111 15.01 23.05 18.58
C VAL A 111 13.54 23.23 18.23
N ILE A 112 12.74 22.17 18.29
CA ILE A 112 11.30 22.26 18.01
C ILE A 112 10.62 23.23 19.00
N GLU A 113 10.83 23.03 20.30
CA GLU A 113 10.24 23.90 21.35
C GLU A 113 10.60 25.37 21.14
N LYS A 114 11.84 25.65 20.75
CA LYS A 114 12.33 27.01 20.57
C LYS A 114 11.86 27.72 19.32
N TYR A 115 11.70 26.98 18.22
CA TYR A 115 11.51 27.60 16.90
C TYR A 115 10.13 27.34 16.28
N THR A 116 9.24 26.59 16.96
CA THR A 116 7.84 26.41 16.57
C THR A 116 6.88 26.91 17.67
N ASP A 117 5.59 26.97 17.37
CA ASP A 117 4.55 27.36 18.30
C ASP A 117 3.86 26.15 18.96
N GLY A 118 4.64 25.12 19.30
CA GLY A 118 4.15 23.93 19.99
C GLY A 118 3.86 22.74 19.06
N ASP A 119 4.63 22.63 17.99
CA ASP A 119 4.57 21.44 17.11
C ASP A 119 4.93 20.17 17.88
N ASP A 120 4.27 19.08 17.54
CA ASP A 120 4.53 17.77 18.12
C ASP A 120 5.88 17.20 17.65
N TYR A 121 6.61 16.60 18.60
CA TYR A 121 7.86 15.90 18.35
C TYR A 121 7.82 14.44 18.80
N TRP A 122 8.31 13.52 17.96
CA TRP A 122 8.41 12.09 18.23
C TRP A 122 9.85 11.61 18.09
N PRO A 123 10.50 11.07 19.16
CA PRO A 123 11.96 10.86 19.13
C PRO A 123 12.44 9.80 18.13
N SER A 124 11.68 8.73 17.90
CA SER A 124 12.02 7.65 17.00
C SER A 124 10.76 6.94 16.49
N SER A 125 10.77 6.45 15.27
CA SER A 125 9.69 5.62 14.71
C SER A 125 10.26 4.25 14.30
N PRO A 126 9.71 3.10 14.79
CA PRO A 126 8.59 3.01 15.72
C PRO A 126 9.01 3.18 17.18
N MET A 127 8.07 3.64 17.99
CA MET A 127 8.29 3.80 19.43
C MET A 127 6.95 3.70 20.20
N SER A 128 7.00 3.19 21.44
CA SER A 128 5.79 3.07 22.26
C SER A 128 5.48 4.32 23.09
N GLY A 129 6.40 5.27 23.19
CA GLY A 129 6.26 6.53 23.91
C GLY A 129 7.50 7.40 23.76
N PRO A 130 7.44 8.72 24.05
CA PRO A 130 8.54 9.65 23.84
C PRO A 130 9.59 9.61 24.97
N GLU A 131 9.33 8.89 26.07
CA GLU A 131 10.20 8.87 27.25
C GLU A 131 11.48 8.05 26.96
N ILE A 132 12.58 8.39 27.65
CA ILE A 132 13.77 7.54 27.68
C ILE A 132 13.47 6.34 28.59
N GLY A 133 13.42 5.14 28.03
CA GLY A 133 13.07 3.96 28.80
C GLY A 133 13.08 2.69 27.97
N ASP A 134 12.50 1.62 28.49
CA ASP A 134 12.33 0.38 27.74
C ASP A 134 11.06 0.46 26.90
N HIS A 135 11.22 0.40 25.58
CA HIS A 135 10.13 0.42 24.63
C HIS A 135 9.88 -0.95 24.04
N GLU A 136 8.61 -1.23 23.74
CA GLU A 136 8.24 -2.38 22.93
C GLU A 136 8.72 -2.18 21.49
N ILE A 137 9.32 -3.20 20.90
CA ILE A 137 9.76 -3.14 19.48
C ILE A 137 8.56 -3.07 18.54
N ARG A 138 7.43 -3.66 18.95
CA ARG A 138 6.16 -3.64 18.21
C ARG A 138 5.02 -3.28 19.15
N PRO A 139 4.90 -2.02 19.50
CA PRO A 139 3.84 -1.60 20.41
C PRO A 139 2.46 -1.75 19.73
N ALA A 140 1.58 -2.51 20.38
CA ALA A 140 0.21 -2.66 19.89
C ALA A 140 -0.72 -1.57 20.42
N ASN A 141 -0.56 -1.18 21.71
CA ASN A 141 -1.55 -0.39 22.43
C ASN A 141 -1.27 1.12 22.46
N ARG A 142 -0.08 1.55 22.09
CA ARG A 142 0.38 2.94 22.18
C ARG A 142 1.47 3.22 21.16
N GLY A 143 1.71 4.50 20.85
CA GLY A 143 2.72 4.92 19.89
C GLY A 143 2.45 4.42 18.48
N ASP A 144 3.52 4.20 17.75
CA ASP A 144 3.48 3.75 16.36
C ASP A 144 4.22 2.39 16.17
N ASN A 145 3.93 1.73 15.07
CA ASN A 145 4.40 0.37 14.81
C ASN A 145 4.87 0.21 13.37
N HIS A 146 6.07 -0.38 13.17
CA HIS A 146 6.53 -0.90 11.90
C HIS A 146 6.26 -2.39 11.83
N TYR A 147 5.21 -2.80 11.09
CA TYR A 147 4.87 -4.20 10.97
C TYR A 147 5.51 -4.83 9.72
N TRP A 148 6.63 -5.50 9.93
CA TRP A 148 7.39 -6.20 8.88
C TRP A 148 7.33 -7.73 8.98
N GLY A 149 6.43 -8.30 9.77
CA GLY A 149 6.20 -9.74 9.83
C GLY A 149 5.86 -10.34 8.47
N VAL A 150 4.98 -9.69 7.72
CA VAL A 150 4.83 -9.91 6.28
C VAL A 150 6.05 -9.27 5.59
N TRP A 151 6.82 -9.97 4.86
CA TRP A 151 8.08 -9.68 4.21
C TRP A 151 9.30 -10.25 4.95
N HIS A 152 9.70 -9.70 6.10
CA HIS A 152 10.93 -10.13 6.77
C HIS A 152 10.80 -11.49 7.48
N GLU A 153 9.66 -11.76 8.13
CA GLU A 153 9.45 -12.95 8.94
C GLU A 153 8.63 -14.04 8.23
N LYS A 154 8.36 -13.88 6.96
CA LYS A 154 7.57 -14.83 6.16
C LYS A 154 6.15 -15.06 6.69
N HIS A 155 5.57 -14.07 7.37
CA HIS A 155 4.18 -14.13 7.74
C HIS A 155 3.29 -14.06 6.49
N LYS A 156 2.23 -14.84 6.45
CA LYS A 156 1.22 -14.77 5.39
C LYS A 156 0.46 -13.44 5.46
N PHE A 157 -0.18 -13.04 4.36
CA PHE A 157 -0.94 -11.77 4.31
C PHE A 157 -2.07 -11.70 5.32
N GLU A 158 -2.65 -12.83 5.71
CA GLU A 158 -3.68 -12.96 6.74
C GLU A 158 -3.19 -12.51 8.14
N GLU A 159 -1.88 -12.44 8.37
CA GLU A 159 -1.34 -11.93 9.63
C GLU A 159 -1.51 -10.41 9.80
N TYR A 160 -1.79 -9.66 8.75
CA TYR A 160 -2.24 -8.26 8.89
C TYR A 160 -3.53 -8.15 9.72
N GLU A 161 -4.42 -9.16 9.67
CA GLU A 161 -5.67 -9.20 10.46
C GLU A 161 -5.43 -9.31 11.98
N LYS A 162 -4.24 -9.72 12.40
CA LYS A 162 -3.90 -10.00 13.80
C LYS A 162 -2.93 -8.97 14.40
N ASN A 163 -2.17 -8.28 13.54
CA ASN A 163 -1.11 -7.38 13.97
C ASN A 163 -1.55 -5.93 13.74
N ILE A 164 -2.39 -5.45 14.65
CA ILE A 164 -2.97 -4.10 14.60
C ILE A 164 -2.35 -3.24 15.69
N GLY A 165 -1.80 -2.08 15.32
CA GLY A 165 -1.31 -1.04 16.23
C GLY A 165 -2.24 0.17 16.28
N ARG A 166 -1.93 1.11 17.16
CA ARG A 166 -2.64 2.40 17.23
C ARG A 166 -2.39 3.27 15.98
N PHE A 167 -1.17 3.18 15.45
CA PHE A 167 -0.73 3.79 14.21
C PHE A 167 0.32 2.85 13.56
N ILE A 168 0.08 2.42 12.35
CA ILE A 168 1.05 1.61 11.58
C ILE A 168 1.81 2.56 10.67
N SER A 169 2.98 3.00 11.12
CA SER A 169 3.82 3.98 10.42
C SER A 169 4.66 3.38 9.31
N GLU A 170 4.85 2.05 9.31
CA GLU A 170 5.37 1.31 8.18
C GLU A 170 4.79 -0.10 8.06
N HIS A 171 4.48 -0.49 6.86
CA HIS A 171 4.26 -1.85 6.38
C HIS A 171 4.39 -1.86 4.87
N GLY A 172 4.76 -3.00 4.29
CA GLY A 172 4.96 -3.05 2.85
C GLY A 172 5.17 -4.44 2.31
N PHE A 173 5.17 -4.54 0.98
CA PHE A 173 5.51 -5.74 0.22
C PHE A 173 6.15 -5.31 -1.10
N GLN A 174 7.15 -6.05 -1.61
CA GLN A 174 7.82 -5.69 -2.85
C GLN A 174 7.12 -6.21 -4.10
N SER A 175 7.35 -5.51 -5.19
CA SER A 175 7.13 -6.01 -6.55
C SER A 175 8.20 -5.49 -7.51
N PHE A 176 8.29 -6.12 -8.68
CA PHE A 176 9.04 -5.55 -9.79
C PHE A 176 8.29 -4.35 -10.36
N PRO A 177 9.01 -3.38 -10.98
CA PRO A 177 8.38 -2.29 -11.71
C PRO A 177 7.73 -2.80 -13.02
N GLU A 178 7.10 -1.88 -13.76
CA GLU A 178 6.57 -2.15 -15.09
C GLU A 178 7.63 -2.75 -16.04
N PHE A 179 7.21 -3.62 -16.96
CA PHE A 179 8.13 -4.26 -17.90
C PHE A 179 8.92 -3.25 -18.73
N GLU A 180 8.30 -2.15 -19.12
CA GLU A 180 8.97 -1.07 -19.85
C GLU A 180 10.04 -0.35 -19.01
N THR A 181 9.88 -0.31 -17.70
CA THR A 181 10.90 0.17 -16.77
C THR A 181 12.05 -0.81 -16.65
N VAL A 182 11.78 -2.11 -16.56
CA VAL A 182 12.81 -3.17 -16.52
C VAL A 182 13.65 -3.15 -17.79
N ARG A 183 13.06 -2.94 -18.95
CA ARG A 183 13.76 -2.82 -20.25
C ARG A 183 14.74 -1.64 -20.34
N GLN A 184 14.67 -0.67 -19.45
CA GLN A 184 15.63 0.44 -19.45
C GLN A 184 17.01 0.04 -18.90
N TYR A 185 17.09 -1.07 -18.16
CA TYR A 185 18.34 -1.53 -17.54
C TYR A 185 18.68 -3.00 -17.81
N THR A 186 17.88 -3.70 -18.62
CA THR A 186 18.09 -5.11 -18.99
C THR A 186 18.14 -5.31 -20.50
N LEU A 187 18.79 -6.37 -20.92
CA LEU A 187 18.71 -6.93 -22.26
C LEU A 187 17.86 -8.22 -22.25
N PRO A 188 17.44 -8.76 -23.41
CA PRO A 188 16.65 -10.00 -23.45
C PRO A 188 17.28 -11.21 -22.74
N GLU A 189 18.60 -11.31 -22.72
CA GLU A 189 19.36 -12.33 -22.00
C GLU A 189 19.26 -12.21 -20.47
N ASP A 190 18.87 -11.05 -19.95
CA ASP A 190 18.68 -10.78 -18.52
C ASP A 190 17.26 -11.05 -18.04
N TYR A 191 16.35 -11.52 -18.92
CA TYR A 191 14.94 -11.74 -18.58
C TYR A 191 14.74 -12.96 -17.68
N ASP A 192 15.42 -12.95 -16.55
CA ASP A 192 15.27 -13.85 -15.42
C ASP A 192 15.40 -13.04 -14.13
N ILE A 193 14.49 -13.23 -13.16
CA ILE A 193 14.54 -12.51 -11.88
C ILE A 193 15.79 -12.80 -11.04
N GLU A 194 16.52 -13.87 -11.36
CA GLU A 194 17.78 -14.28 -10.71
C GLU A 194 19.01 -13.87 -11.52
N SER A 195 18.86 -13.22 -12.68
CA SER A 195 19.99 -12.71 -13.46
C SER A 195 20.81 -11.70 -12.64
N GLU A 196 22.08 -11.52 -13.02
CA GLU A 196 22.99 -10.60 -12.35
C GLU A 196 22.45 -9.17 -12.33
N ILE A 197 21.90 -8.70 -13.46
CA ILE A 197 21.34 -7.36 -13.60
C ILE A 197 20.07 -7.20 -12.73
N MET A 198 19.15 -8.15 -12.76
CA MET A 198 17.95 -8.11 -11.93
C MET A 198 18.28 -8.18 -10.44
N SER A 199 19.33 -8.92 -10.06
CA SER A 199 19.84 -8.99 -8.69
C SER A 199 20.52 -7.68 -8.28
N ALA A 200 21.26 -7.01 -9.18
CA ALA A 200 21.85 -5.69 -8.92
C ALA A 200 20.79 -4.61 -8.71
N HIS A 201 19.63 -4.72 -9.39
CA HIS A 201 18.46 -3.85 -9.23
C HIS A 201 17.50 -4.35 -8.13
N GLN A 202 18.04 -4.98 -7.07
CA GLN A 202 17.34 -5.40 -5.86
C GLN A 202 18.23 -5.12 -4.64
N ARG A 203 17.73 -4.31 -3.68
CA ARG A 203 18.51 -3.92 -2.49
C ARG A 203 18.08 -4.62 -1.20
N SER A 204 16.99 -5.34 -1.20
CA SER A 204 16.71 -6.32 -0.17
C SER A 204 17.38 -7.64 -0.55
N GLY A 205 18.40 -8.08 0.17
CA GLY A 205 19.25 -9.23 -0.21
C GLY A 205 18.51 -10.55 -0.46
N ILE A 206 17.21 -10.63 -0.08
CA ILE A 206 16.32 -11.79 -0.28
C ILE A 206 15.17 -11.47 -1.25
N GLY A 207 15.11 -10.25 -1.81
CA GLY A 207 13.89 -9.68 -2.41
C GLY A 207 13.30 -10.48 -3.55
N ASN A 208 14.05 -10.79 -4.59
CA ASN A 208 13.54 -11.47 -5.77
C ASN A 208 13.00 -12.88 -5.43
N LEU A 209 13.77 -13.65 -4.67
CA LEU A 209 13.35 -14.97 -4.21
C LEU A 209 12.16 -14.90 -3.24
N ARG A 210 12.09 -13.86 -2.40
CA ARG A 210 10.97 -13.65 -1.49
C ARG A 210 9.67 -13.36 -2.24
N ILE A 211 9.71 -12.55 -3.29
CA ILE A 211 8.55 -12.30 -4.17
C ILE A 211 8.07 -13.63 -4.78
N ARG A 212 9.00 -14.44 -5.33
CA ARG A 212 8.69 -15.74 -5.94
C ARG A 212 8.11 -16.73 -4.91
N GLU A 213 8.67 -16.77 -3.70
CA GLU A 213 8.19 -17.63 -2.61
C GLU A 213 6.74 -17.30 -2.25
N TYR A 214 6.43 -16.03 -1.97
CA TYR A 214 5.07 -15.59 -1.66
C TYR A 214 4.12 -15.79 -2.83
N MET A 215 4.59 -15.59 -4.07
CA MET A 215 3.78 -15.87 -5.26
C MET A 215 3.32 -17.33 -5.25
N GLY A 216 4.19 -18.29 -4.97
CA GLY A 216 3.83 -19.71 -4.88
C GLY A 216 2.84 -20.05 -3.75
N TRP A 217 2.71 -19.19 -2.72
CA TRP A 217 1.69 -19.39 -1.69
C TRP A 217 0.29 -19.02 -2.16
N TYR A 218 0.17 -17.99 -3.01
CA TYR A 218 -1.13 -17.41 -3.38
C TYR A 218 -1.52 -17.67 -4.84
N TYR A 219 -0.55 -17.78 -5.74
CA TYR A 219 -0.75 -17.88 -7.18
C TYR A 219 0.07 -19.04 -7.78
N GLN A 220 -0.15 -19.33 -9.07
CA GLN A 220 0.78 -20.11 -9.88
C GLN A 220 1.97 -19.20 -10.23
N VAL A 221 3.20 -19.71 -10.09
CA VAL A 221 4.40 -18.95 -10.46
C VAL A 221 4.56 -19.02 -11.98
N PRO A 222 4.55 -17.89 -12.70
CA PRO A 222 4.69 -17.90 -14.16
C PRO A 222 6.11 -18.26 -14.59
N GLU A 223 6.22 -18.89 -15.78
CA GLU A 223 7.49 -19.10 -16.49
C GLU A 223 7.85 -17.89 -17.38
N ASP A 224 6.84 -17.21 -17.97
CA ASP A 224 7.04 -16.00 -18.78
C ASP A 224 7.50 -14.84 -17.91
N PHE A 225 8.61 -14.21 -18.26
CA PHE A 225 9.21 -13.13 -17.50
C PHE A 225 8.28 -11.91 -17.35
N GLY A 226 7.63 -11.49 -18.44
CA GLY A 226 6.69 -10.37 -18.40
C GLY A 226 5.46 -10.67 -17.54
N GLN A 227 4.99 -11.92 -17.53
CA GLN A 227 3.92 -12.37 -16.65
C GLN A 227 4.40 -12.42 -15.18
N MET A 228 5.65 -12.81 -14.93
CA MET A 228 6.25 -12.78 -13.59
C MET A 228 6.27 -11.37 -13.03
N LEU A 229 6.68 -10.36 -13.80
CA LEU A 229 6.68 -8.96 -13.37
C LEU A 229 5.25 -8.48 -13.04
N TYR A 230 4.29 -8.72 -13.95
CA TYR A 230 2.89 -8.40 -13.74
C TYR A 230 2.33 -9.09 -12.47
N MET A 231 2.54 -10.38 -12.32
CA MET A 231 2.03 -11.14 -11.18
C MET A 231 2.65 -10.69 -9.85
N SER A 232 3.89 -10.21 -9.86
CA SER A 232 4.51 -9.62 -8.66
C SER A 232 3.78 -8.37 -8.20
N GLN A 233 3.31 -7.53 -9.13
CA GLN A 233 2.53 -6.34 -8.83
C GLN A 233 1.13 -6.68 -8.31
N VAL A 234 0.47 -7.68 -8.88
CA VAL A 234 -0.82 -8.21 -8.38
C VAL A 234 -0.66 -8.75 -6.95
N LEU A 235 0.42 -9.47 -6.68
CA LEU A 235 0.76 -9.98 -5.34
C LEU A 235 0.95 -8.85 -4.32
N GLN A 236 1.71 -7.81 -4.68
CA GLN A 236 1.89 -6.61 -3.85
C GLN A 236 0.56 -5.90 -3.61
N ALA A 237 -0.25 -5.71 -4.65
CA ALA A 237 -1.55 -5.06 -4.56
C ALA A 237 -2.49 -5.79 -3.60
N ARG A 238 -2.52 -7.14 -3.65
CA ARG A 238 -3.27 -7.97 -2.72
C ARG A 238 -2.82 -7.77 -1.27
N ALA A 239 -1.51 -7.81 -1.01
CA ALA A 239 -0.95 -7.61 0.32
C ALA A 239 -1.33 -6.23 0.89
N MET A 240 -1.12 -5.17 0.12
CA MET A 240 -1.39 -3.80 0.55
C MET A 240 -2.88 -3.53 0.74
N ARG A 241 -3.73 -4.11 -0.09
CA ARG A 241 -5.18 -4.01 0.07
C ARG A 241 -5.66 -4.66 1.36
N ILE A 242 -5.23 -5.90 1.64
CA ILE A 242 -5.57 -6.61 2.88
C ILE A 242 -5.14 -5.78 4.10
N ALA A 243 -3.90 -5.29 4.11
CA ALA A 243 -3.38 -4.47 5.19
C ALA A 243 -4.23 -3.21 5.40
N MET A 244 -4.45 -2.41 4.34
CA MET A 244 -5.16 -1.14 4.43
C MET A 244 -6.62 -1.32 4.83
N GLU A 245 -7.34 -2.26 4.24
CA GLU A 245 -8.72 -2.56 4.60
C GLU A 245 -8.83 -3.03 6.05
N THR A 246 -7.87 -3.84 6.51
CA THR A 246 -7.81 -4.30 7.90
C THR A 246 -7.58 -3.16 8.88
N HIS A 247 -6.55 -2.33 8.66
CA HIS A 247 -6.28 -1.19 9.53
C HIS A 247 -7.48 -0.26 9.64
N ARG A 248 -8.15 0.02 8.52
CA ARG A 248 -9.33 0.86 8.48
C ARG A 248 -10.56 0.24 9.14
N ARG A 249 -10.73 -1.08 9.09
CA ARG A 249 -11.80 -1.76 9.85
C ARG A 249 -11.65 -1.62 11.36
N HIS A 250 -10.43 -1.42 11.84
CA HIS A 250 -10.13 -1.27 13.27
C HIS A 250 -10.20 0.17 13.78
N MET A 251 -10.68 1.11 12.98
CA MET A 251 -10.98 2.46 13.44
C MET A 251 -12.09 2.46 14.51
N PRO A 252 -11.99 3.19 15.64
CA PRO A 252 -10.99 4.19 15.98
C PRO A 252 -9.76 3.66 16.73
N TYR A 253 -9.58 2.35 16.85
CA TYR A 253 -8.40 1.80 17.51
C TYR A 253 -7.12 2.06 16.68
N CYS A 254 -7.11 1.68 15.41
CA CYS A 254 -6.07 2.04 14.46
C CYS A 254 -6.45 3.31 13.70
N MET A 255 -5.70 4.39 13.92
CA MET A 255 -6.04 5.70 13.35
C MET A 255 -5.08 6.17 12.25
N GLY A 256 -4.08 5.36 11.90
CA GLY A 256 -3.17 5.67 10.80
C GLY A 256 -2.51 4.44 10.21
N SER A 257 -2.23 4.52 8.92
CA SER A 257 -1.53 3.47 8.16
C SER A 257 -0.75 4.11 7.02
N LEU A 258 0.59 4.02 7.09
CA LEU A 258 1.51 4.52 6.07
C LEU A 258 2.19 3.34 5.39
N VAL A 259 2.08 3.30 4.07
CA VAL A 259 2.69 2.22 3.27
C VAL A 259 4.13 2.58 2.95
N TRP A 260 5.04 1.68 3.25
CA TRP A 260 6.39 1.71 2.75
C TRP A 260 6.44 0.97 1.40
N GLN A 261 6.62 1.64 0.24
CA GLN A 261 6.87 3.06 0.09
C GLN A 261 6.11 3.64 -1.11
N LEU A 262 6.09 4.96 -1.28
CA LEU A 262 5.37 5.60 -2.39
C LEU A 262 6.11 5.48 -3.72
N ASN A 263 7.40 5.83 -3.75
CA ASN A 263 8.21 6.00 -4.96
C ASN A 263 9.63 5.47 -4.80
N ASP A 264 10.36 5.41 -5.90
CA ASP A 264 11.76 5.01 -5.97
C ASP A 264 12.66 6.17 -6.41
N CYS A 265 13.92 6.17 -5.96
CA CYS A 265 14.96 7.12 -6.38
C CYS A 265 15.81 6.62 -7.56
N TRP A 266 15.59 5.40 -8.03
CA TRP A 266 16.23 4.78 -9.21
C TRP A 266 15.40 3.57 -9.67
N PRO A 267 15.58 3.06 -10.92
CA PRO A 267 14.84 1.89 -11.40
C PRO A 267 15.24 0.62 -10.63
N VAL A 268 14.30 0.04 -9.88
CA VAL A 268 14.60 -1.05 -8.93
C VAL A 268 13.34 -1.88 -8.62
N ALA A 269 13.51 -3.15 -8.25
CA ALA A 269 12.47 -3.91 -7.55
C ALA A 269 12.40 -3.44 -6.09
N SER A 270 11.24 -3.00 -5.64
CA SER A 270 11.08 -2.40 -4.32
C SER A 270 9.66 -2.49 -3.77
N TRP A 271 9.44 -1.93 -2.59
CA TRP A 271 8.13 -1.76 -1.95
C TRP A 271 7.30 -0.61 -2.56
N SER A 272 7.87 0.17 -3.50
CA SER A 272 7.21 1.33 -4.08
C SER A 272 5.86 0.98 -4.73
N THR A 273 4.93 1.91 -4.66
CA THR A 273 3.62 1.82 -5.33
C THR A 273 3.62 2.50 -6.70
N THR A 274 4.60 3.38 -6.92
CA THR A 274 4.95 3.97 -8.23
C THR A 274 6.42 3.71 -8.51
N ASP A 275 6.76 3.35 -9.73
CA ASP A 275 8.15 3.12 -10.09
C ASP A 275 8.94 4.44 -10.32
N TYR A 276 10.24 4.33 -10.56
CA TYR A 276 11.12 5.49 -10.79
C TYR A 276 10.65 6.43 -11.90
N TYR A 277 10.02 5.91 -12.95
CA TYR A 277 9.49 6.70 -14.07
C TYR A 277 8.05 7.17 -13.86
N HIS A 278 7.54 7.08 -12.59
CA HIS A 278 6.19 7.46 -12.18
C HIS A 278 5.08 6.61 -12.79
N ASN A 279 5.36 5.39 -13.24
CA ASN A 279 4.32 4.46 -13.63
C ASN A 279 3.66 3.89 -12.37
N TRP A 280 2.34 3.86 -12.35
CA TRP A 280 1.58 3.28 -11.25
C TRP A 280 1.65 1.77 -11.33
N LYS A 281 2.16 1.13 -10.27
CA LYS A 281 2.07 -0.30 -10.10
C LYS A 281 0.67 -0.69 -9.63
N ALA A 282 0.32 -1.98 -9.71
CA ALA A 282 -1.00 -2.47 -9.27
C ALA A 282 -1.38 -2.03 -7.84
N ALA A 283 -0.39 -1.96 -6.94
CA ALA A 283 -0.59 -1.53 -5.56
C ALA A 283 -1.11 -0.09 -5.45
N GLN A 284 -0.69 0.83 -6.34
CA GLN A 284 -1.17 2.21 -6.32
C GLN A 284 -2.67 2.30 -6.67
N TYR A 285 -3.13 1.50 -7.63
CA TYR A 285 -4.56 1.39 -7.95
C TYR A 285 -5.34 0.78 -6.79
N ALA A 286 -4.84 -0.30 -6.19
CA ALA A 286 -5.48 -0.96 -5.04
C ALA A 286 -5.58 -0.03 -3.83
N LEU A 287 -4.52 0.71 -3.49
CA LEU A 287 -4.51 1.68 -2.38
C LEU A 287 -5.43 2.87 -2.64
N ARG A 288 -5.50 3.37 -3.88
CA ARG A 288 -6.47 4.42 -4.23
C ARG A 288 -7.90 3.98 -3.89
N GLU A 289 -8.27 2.74 -4.21
CA GLU A 289 -9.58 2.18 -3.88
C GLU A 289 -9.75 1.98 -2.37
N ALA A 290 -8.76 1.37 -1.71
CA ALA A 290 -8.80 1.10 -0.28
C ALA A 290 -8.75 2.37 0.59
N CYS A 291 -8.29 3.51 0.05
CA CYS A 291 -8.21 4.80 0.75
C CYS A 291 -9.34 5.77 0.38
N LYS A 292 -10.39 5.34 -0.31
CA LYS A 292 -11.59 6.18 -0.53
C LYS A 292 -12.21 6.58 0.81
N PRO A 293 -12.85 7.76 0.92
CA PRO A 293 -13.50 8.19 2.16
C PRO A 293 -14.54 7.19 2.69
N VAL A 294 -15.22 6.49 1.80
CA VAL A 294 -16.14 5.39 2.15
C VAL A 294 -15.72 4.16 1.38
N ILE A 295 -15.52 3.06 2.10
CA ILE A 295 -15.22 1.76 1.50
C ILE A 295 -16.09 0.65 2.08
N LEU A 296 -16.32 -0.36 1.26
CA LEU A 296 -16.71 -1.69 1.69
C LEU A 296 -15.43 -2.49 1.93
N ALA A 297 -15.25 -3.04 3.13
CA ALA A 297 -14.07 -3.81 3.53
C ALA A 297 -14.47 -5.21 4.01
N PRO A 298 -14.78 -6.15 3.11
CA PRO A 298 -15.19 -7.49 3.48
C PRO A 298 -14.11 -8.22 4.29
N GLN A 299 -14.53 -8.98 5.28
CA GLN A 299 -13.68 -9.86 6.06
C GLN A 299 -14.12 -11.30 5.88
N LEU A 300 -13.29 -12.09 5.21
CA LEU A 300 -13.49 -13.52 5.02
C LEU A 300 -12.72 -14.29 6.09
N THR A 301 -13.42 -15.13 6.85
CA THR A 301 -12.83 -16.09 7.79
C THR A 301 -13.06 -17.51 7.29
N ALA A 302 -12.60 -18.54 8.02
CA ALA A 302 -12.84 -19.93 7.65
C ALA A 302 -14.35 -20.25 7.50
N ASP A 303 -15.20 -19.64 8.31
CA ASP A 303 -16.63 -20.01 8.43
C ASP A 303 -17.59 -18.92 7.98
N SER A 304 -17.13 -17.68 7.83
CA SER A 304 -18.01 -16.54 7.64
C SER A 304 -17.46 -15.45 6.73
N LEU A 305 -18.36 -14.75 6.06
CA LEU A 305 -18.12 -13.49 5.38
C LEU A 305 -18.83 -12.38 6.16
N LYS A 306 -18.05 -11.43 6.69
CA LYS A 306 -18.57 -10.22 7.33
C LYS A 306 -18.38 -9.03 6.39
N LEU A 307 -19.42 -8.23 6.24
CA LEU A 307 -19.40 -7.01 5.45
C LEU A 307 -19.19 -5.83 6.37
N TRP A 308 -18.06 -5.15 6.25
CA TRP A 308 -17.77 -3.92 6.98
C TRP A 308 -17.92 -2.72 6.05
N VAL A 309 -18.43 -1.61 6.57
CA VAL A 309 -18.37 -0.32 5.92
C VAL A 309 -17.54 0.60 6.80
N VAL A 310 -16.56 1.25 6.18
CA VAL A 310 -15.74 2.30 6.80
C VAL A 310 -16.22 3.63 6.25
N ASN A 311 -16.51 4.58 7.13
CA ASN A 311 -16.97 5.92 6.80
C ASN A 311 -16.06 6.97 7.45
N ASP A 312 -15.15 7.56 6.69
CA ASP A 312 -14.26 8.65 7.14
C ASP A 312 -14.91 10.03 6.94
N LEU A 313 -16.14 10.09 6.44
CA LEU A 313 -16.85 11.37 6.29
C LEU A 313 -17.22 11.94 7.66
N PRO A 314 -17.24 13.28 7.83
CA PRO A 314 -17.69 13.94 9.06
C PRO A 314 -19.22 13.86 9.27
N THR A 315 -19.93 13.12 8.41
CA THR A 315 -21.38 12.94 8.44
C THR A 315 -21.76 11.47 8.44
N PRO A 316 -22.86 11.08 9.09
CA PRO A 316 -23.38 9.72 9.01
C PRO A 316 -23.72 9.32 7.58
N LEU A 317 -23.51 8.05 7.27
CA LEU A 317 -23.86 7.44 5.99
C LEU A 317 -24.95 6.40 6.18
N ALA A 318 -25.99 6.44 5.34
CA ALA A 318 -27.02 5.42 5.30
C ALA A 318 -27.28 4.98 3.86
N GLY A 319 -27.61 3.70 3.69
CA GLY A 319 -27.82 3.14 2.36
C GLY A 319 -28.32 1.71 2.37
N THR A 320 -28.12 1.03 1.24
CA THR A 320 -28.45 -0.38 1.06
C THR A 320 -27.22 -1.15 0.59
N TYR A 321 -27.14 -2.41 0.96
CA TYR A 321 -26.19 -3.35 0.37
C TYR A 321 -26.94 -4.45 -0.40
N THR A 322 -26.25 -4.96 -1.41
CA THR A 322 -26.61 -6.18 -2.14
C THR A 322 -25.39 -7.11 -2.12
N LEU A 323 -25.61 -8.36 -1.72
CA LEU A 323 -24.63 -9.45 -1.76
C LEU A 323 -25.16 -10.47 -2.76
N GLU A 324 -24.51 -10.63 -3.89
CA GLU A 324 -24.84 -11.59 -4.94
C GLU A 324 -23.78 -12.70 -4.94
N ILE A 325 -24.23 -13.94 -4.89
CA ILE A 325 -23.37 -15.11 -5.11
C ILE A 325 -23.49 -15.50 -6.57
N LYS A 326 -22.37 -15.45 -7.27
CA LYS A 326 -22.29 -15.68 -8.72
C LYS A 326 -21.23 -16.71 -9.08
N GLY A 327 -21.52 -17.52 -10.09
CA GLY A 327 -20.51 -18.28 -10.78
C GLY A 327 -19.56 -17.38 -11.58
N PHE A 328 -18.40 -17.87 -11.94
CA PHE A 328 -17.43 -17.12 -12.76
C PHE A 328 -17.93 -16.86 -14.18
N ASP A 329 -18.96 -17.57 -14.63
CA ASP A 329 -19.72 -17.33 -15.87
C ASP A 329 -20.78 -16.20 -15.73
N GLY A 330 -20.87 -15.57 -14.57
CA GLY A 330 -21.84 -14.54 -14.26
C GLY A 330 -23.22 -15.03 -13.80
N LYS A 331 -23.46 -16.36 -13.79
CA LYS A 331 -24.72 -16.95 -13.34
C LYS A 331 -24.99 -16.59 -11.90
N LEU A 332 -26.16 -15.98 -11.64
CA LEU A 332 -26.61 -15.65 -10.29
C LEU A 332 -27.16 -16.89 -9.59
N HIS A 333 -26.61 -17.22 -8.42
CA HIS A 333 -27.07 -18.34 -7.58
C HIS A 333 -27.97 -17.85 -6.42
N GLN A 334 -27.56 -16.76 -5.76
CA GLN A 334 -28.27 -16.23 -4.59
C GLN A 334 -28.10 -14.72 -4.51
N THR A 335 -29.11 -14.04 -3.95
CA THR A 335 -29.05 -12.61 -3.60
C THR A 335 -29.49 -12.40 -2.17
N ARG A 336 -28.73 -11.60 -1.41
CA ARG A 336 -29.12 -11.04 -0.12
C ARG A 336 -29.02 -9.53 -0.19
N GLN A 337 -29.90 -8.85 0.51
CA GLN A 337 -29.90 -7.39 0.56
C GLN A 337 -30.35 -6.89 1.93
N GLY A 338 -29.90 -5.69 2.27
CA GLY A 338 -30.29 -5.06 3.53
C GLY A 338 -29.98 -3.58 3.52
N LYS A 339 -30.32 -2.92 4.63
CA LYS A 339 -30.02 -1.51 4.87
C LYS A 339 -28.86 -1.40 5.84
N TYR A 340 -28.10 -0.31 5.74
CA TYR A 340 -27.06 0.00 6.71
C TYR A 340 -27.10 1.48 7.12
N LYS A 341 -26.56 1.76 8.30
CA LYS A 341 -26.33 3.11 8.82
C LYS A 341 -25.03 3.09 9.62
N ILE A 342 -24.08 3.96 9.24
CA ILE A 342 -22.76 4.10 9.86
C ILE A 342 -22.62 5.55 10.34
N LYS A 343 -22.10 5.77 11.54
CA LYS A 343 -21.88 7.13 12.03
C LYS A 343 -20.72 7.79 11.28
N ALA A 344 -20.54 9.08 11.52
CA ALA A 344 -19.35 9.81 11.09
C ALA A 344 -18.10 9.19 11.72
N ASN A 345 -17.01 9.09 10.96
CA ASN A 345 -15.73 8.55 11.40
C ASN A 345 -15.86 7.19 12.13
N GLU A 346 -16.61 6.26 11.54
CA GLU A 346 -16.87 4.94 12.13
C GLU A 346 -16.62 3.83 11.11
N ALA A 347 -16.08 2.71 11.59
CA ALA A 347 -16.08 1.43 10.90
C ALA A 347 -17.00 0.46 11.65
N ALA A 348 -17.96 -0.13 10.94
CA ALA A 348 -18.89 -1.09 11.56
C ALA A 348 -19.30 -2.22 10.61
N PRO A 349 -19.57 -3.42 11.14
CA PRO A 349 -20.14 -4.52 10.36
C PRO A 349 -21.61 -4.22 10.05
N ILE A 350 -22.00 -4.43 8.79
CA ILE A 350 -23.37 -4.23 8.32
C ILE A 350 -24.13 -5.54 8.08
N ALA A 351 -23.40 -6.64 7.89
CA ALA A 351 -23.95 -7.98 7.73
C ALA A 351 -22.91 -9.05 8.01
N ALA A 352 -23.37 -10.24 8.37
CA ALA A 352 -22.56 -11.43 8.46
C ALA A 352 -23.33 -12.63 7.89
N SER A 353 -22.62 -13.55 7.24
CA SER A 353 -23.22 -14.76 6.64
C SER A 353 -22.24 -15.92 6.78
N SER A 354 -22.75 -17.13 7.07
CA SER A 354 -21.92 -18.33 7.01
C SER A 354 -21.56 -18.67 5.56
N ILE A 355 -20.34 -19.13 5.32
CA ILE A 355 -19.88 -19.55 3.99
C ILE A 355 -20.74 -20.68 3.46
N ALA A 356 -21.05 -21.69 4.29
CA ALA A 356 -21.94 -22.78 3.91
C ALA A 356 -23.32 -22.29 3.44
N GLY A 357 -23.89 -21.30 4.14
CA GLY A 357 -25.18 -20.72 3.76
C GLY A 357 -25.11 -19.80 2.53
N LEU A 358 -23.93 -19.31 2.12
CA LEU A 358 -23.72 -18.55 0.89
C LEU A 358 -23.45 -19.49 -0.28
N LEU A 359 -22.61 -20.48 -0.13
CA LEU A 359 -22.22 -21.39 -1.20
C LEU A 359 -23.28 -22.44 -1.48
N GLN A 360 -23.97 -22.96 -0.44
CA GLN A 360 -24.85 -24.11 -0.56
C GLN A 360 -24.10 -25.27 -1.28
N ASP A 361 -24.62 -25.73 -2.43
CA ASP A 361 -24.01 -26.79 -3.22
C ASP A 361 -23.03 -26.27 -4.30
N ASN A 362 -22.76 -24.96 -4.35
CA ASN A 362 -21.88 -24.37 -5.36
C ASN A 362 -20.40 -24.52 -4.97
N SER A 363 -19.55 -24.73 -5.94
CA SER A 363 -18.11 -24.86 -5.78
C SER A 363 -17.48 -23.56 -5.28
N HIS A 364 -16.77 -23.58 -4.15
CA HIS A 364 -15.99 -22.44 -3.65
C HIS A 364 -14.86 -22.01 -4.63
N ARG A 365 -14.49 -22.87 -5.57
CA ARG A 365 -13.42 -22.62 -6.56
C ARG A 365 -13.93 -22.00 -7.85
N GLU A 366 -15.25 -21.96 -8.08
CA GLU A 366 -15.89 -21.38 -9.28
C GLU A 366 -16.96 -20.34 -8.92
N THR A 367 -17.03 -19.94 -7.65
CA THR A 367 -18.05 -19.03 -7.12
C THR A 367 -17.41 -17.84 -6.42
N MET A 368 -18.01 -16.67 -6.58
CA MET A 368 -17.60 -15.42 -5.92
C MET A 368 -18.81 -14.72 -5.29
N ALA A 369 -18.54 -13.90 -4.30
CA ALA A 369 -19.49 -12.91 -3.80
C ALA A 369 -19.21 -11.55 -4.44
N VAL A 370 -20.21 -10.95 -5.08
CA VAL A 370 -20.18 -9.56 -5.57
C VAL A 370 -21.00 -8.73 -4.61
N ILE A 371 -20.34 -7.81 -3.89
CA ILE A 371 -20.98 -6.98 -2.88
C ILE A 371 -20.99 -5.54 -3.37
N THR A 372 -22.17 -4.92 -3.33
CA THR A 372 -22.35 -3.52 -3.73
C THR A 372 -23.04 -2.76 -2.62
N ILE A 373 -22.46 -1.62 -2.21
CA ILE A 373 -23.13 -0.67 -1.31
C ILE A 373 -23.59 0.56 -2.08
N ARG A 374 -24.76 1.07 -1.73
CA ARG A 374 -25.43 2.19 -2.43
C ARG A 374 -25.95 3.22 -1.45
N GLN A 375 -25.93 4.49 -1.89
CA GLN A 375 -26.67 5.59 -1.29
C GLN A 375 -27.70 6.08 -2.33
N GLY A 376 -28.94 5.74 -2.12
CA GLY A 376 -29.98 5.90 -3.14
C GLY A 376 -29.64 5.09 -4.40
N LYS A 377 -29.59 5.77 -5.56
CA LYS A 377 -29.21 5.13 -6.84
C LYS A 377 -27.68 5.07 -7.07
N LYS A 378 -26.89 5.85 -6.31
CA LYS A 378 -25.43 5.93 -6.49
C LYS A 378 -24.75 4.70 -5.89
N ILE A 379 -23.91 4.03 -6.66
CA ILE A 379 -22.97 3.03 -6.13
C ILE A 379 -21.89 3.80 -5.37
N VAL A 380 -21.71 3.44 -4.10
CA VAL A 380 -20.67 4.00 -3.23
C VAL A 380 -19.40 3.20 -3.39
N ASP A 381 -19.52 1.86 -3.30
CA ASP A 381 -18.40 0.95 -3.52
C ASP A 381 -18.89 -0.44 -3.95
N ARG A 382 -18.01 -1.21 -4.60
CA ARG A 382 -18.24 -2.61 -5.01
C ARG A 382 -16.98 -3.41 -4.79
N GLN A 383 -17.12 -4.60 -4.21
CA GLN A 383 -16.02 -5.53 -3.93
C GLN A 383 -16.39 -6.95 -4.35
N ASN A 384 -15.38 -7.67 -4.85
CA ASN A 384 -15.48 -9.11 -5.12
C ASN A 384 -14.74 -9.88 -4.01
N VAL A 385 -15.34 -10.97 -3.55
CA VAL A 385 -14.72 -11.88 -2.57
C VAL A 385 -14.72 -13.28 -3.15
N TYR A 386 -13.56 -13.90 -3.17
CA TYR A 386 -13.34 -15.28 -3.60
C TYR A 386 -13.25 -16.18 -2.37
N PHE A 387 -13.84 -17.38 -2.46
CA PHE A 387 -13.91 -18.33 -1.33
C PHE A 387 -12.75 -19.34 -1.31
N ALA A 388 -11.78 -19.17 -2.19
CA ALA A 388 -10.56 -19.97 -2.26
C ALA A 388 -9.35 -19.06 -2.54
N LEU A 389 -8.13 -19.58 -2.34
CA LEU A 389 -6.91 -18.87 -2.74
C LEU A 389 -6.87 -18.70 -4.28
N PRO A 390 -6.30 -17.63 -4.80
CA PRO A 390 -6.25 -17.39 -6.25
C PRO A 390 -5.74 -18.57 -7.06
N LYS A 391 -4.71 -19.30 -6.57
CA LYS A 391 -4.16 -20.49 -7.24
C LYS A 391 -5.11 -21.69 -7.30
N GLU A 392 -6.13 -21.71 -6.46
CA GLU A 392 -7.11 -22.79 -6.36
C GLU A 392 -8.35 -22.51 -7.18
N LEU A 393 -8.54 -21.26 -7.64
CA LEU A 393 -9.66 -20.87 -8.45
C LEU A 393 -9.60 -21.58 -9.82
N LEU A 394 -10.72 -22.11 -10.28
CA LEU A 394 -10.86 -22.76 -11.58
C LEU A 394 -11.17 -21.70 -12.66
N LEU A 395 -10.21 -20.79 -12.84
CA LEU A 395 -10.30 -19.77 -13.88
C LEU A 395 -10.17 -20.41 -15.27
N ARG A 396 -11.08 -20.06 -16.18
CA ARG A 396 -11.04 -20.45 -17.57
C ARG A 396 -10.62 -19.26 -18.42
N GLN A 397 -10.08 -19.52 -19.61
CA GLN A 397 -9.70 -18.48 -20.56
C GLN A 397 -10.89 -17.55 -20.84
N PRO A 398 -10.81 -16.24 -20.50
CA PRO A 398 -11.86 -15.28 -20.79
C PRO A 398 -11.77 -14.78 -22.23
N ASP A 399 -12.90 -14.48 -22.83
CA ASP A 399 -13.01 -13.69 -24.05
C ASP A 399 -13.16 -12.21 -23.69
N ILE A 400 -12.06 -11.47 -23.71
CA ILE A 400 -12.01 -10.04 -23.36
C ILE A 400 -12.15 -9.22 -24.64
N GLN A 401 -13.29 -8.53 -24.78
CA GLN A 401 -13.54 -7.62 -25.88
C GLN A 401 -13.17 -6.19 -25.47
N ILE A 402 -12.33 -5.53 -26.28
CA ILE A 402 -11.84 -4.17 -26.02
C ILE A 402 -12.37 -3.25 -27.11
N GLN A 403 -12.96 -2.13 -26.70
CA GLN A 403 -13.41 -1.06 -27.58
C GLN A 403 -12.74 0.26 -27.16
N ILE A 404 -12.17 0.98 -28.11
CA ILE A 404 -11.60 2.30 -27.88
C ILE A 404 -12.58 3.36 -28.42
N SER A 405 -12.86 4.36 -27.63
CA SER A 405 -13.70 5.50 -28.02
C SER A 405 -12.98 6.82 -27.72
N GLU A 406 -13.38 7.87 -28.47
CA GLU A 406 -12.92 9.23 -28.22
C GLU A 406 -14.13 10.13 -27.99
N GLU A 407 -14.11 10.87 -26.87
CA GLU A 407 -15.19 11.76 -26.45
C GLU A 407 -14.57 13.07 -25.93
N GLN A 408 -14.91 14.17 -26.54
CA GLN A 408 -14.41 15.51 -26.16
C GLN A 408 -12.86 15.58 -26.08
N GLY A 409 -12.17 14.94 -27.02
CA GLY A 409 -10.70 14.87 -27.07
C GLY A 409 -10.04 13.95 -26.05
N LYS A 410 -10.82 13.18 -25.29
CA LYS A 410 -10.34 12.17 -24.34
C LYS A 410 -10.56 10.77 -24.90
N LYS A 411 -9.60 9.92 -24.73
CA LYS A 411 -9.63 8.52 -25.21
C LYS A 411 -10.02 7.59 -24.07
N TYR A 412 -10.92 6.67 -24.35
CA TYR A 412 -11.44 5.71 -23.38
C TYR A 412 -11.32 4.31 -23.91
N LEU A 413 -10.96 3.39 -23.00
CA LEU A 413 -11.07 1.95 -23.18
C LEU A 413 -12.33 1.48 -22.47
N THR A 414 -13.16 0.70 -23.18
CA THR A 414 -14.24 -0.09 -22.58
C THR A 414 -13.95 -1.56 -22.81
N ALA A 415 -13.93 -2.35 -21.74
CA ALA A 415 -13.70 -3.78 -21.80
C ALA A 415 -14.91 -4.55 -21.28
N THR A 416 -15.24 -5.65 -21.95
CA THR A 416 -16.28 -6.61 -21.52
C THR A 416 -15.69 -8.02 -21.57
N THR A 417 -16.34 -8.97 -20.89
CA THR A 417 -15.90 -10.37 -20.84
C THR A 417 -17.10 -11.30 -20.77
N ASP A 418 -16.93 -12.53 -21.25
CA ASP A 418 -17.90 -13.62 -21.16
C ASP A 418 -17.87 -14.34 -19.80
N ARG A 419 -16.76 -14.23 -19.06
CA ARG A 419 -16.51 -14.83 -17.75
C ARG A 419 -15.56 -14.00 -16.92
N LEU A 420 -15.39 -14.33 -15.63
CA LEU A 420 -14.44 -13.69 -14.75
C LEU A 420 -13.04 -13.67 -15.33
N ALA A 421 -12.44 -12.47 -15.39
CA ALA A 421 -11.02 -12.27 -15.60
C ALA A 421 -10.48 -11.44 -14.43
N CYS A 422 -9.56 -12.01 -13.65
CA CYS A 422 -9.04 -11.37 -12.43
C CYS A 422 -7.88 -10.42 -12.73
N ASP A 423 -7.87 -9.27 -12.02
CA ASP A 423 -6.78 -8.29 -11.99
C ASP A 423 -6.29 -7.85 -13.38
N VAL A 424 -7.21 -7.64 -14.33
CA VAL A 424 -6.86 -7.34 -15.72
C VAL A 424 -6.09 -6.03 -15.81
N MET A 425 -4.87 -6.12 -16.35
CA MET A 425 -4.00 -5.00 -16.67
C MET A 425 -4.08 -4.70 -18.17
N PHE A 426 -4.37 -3.46 -18.53
CA PHE A 426 -4.25 -2.94 -19.89
C PHE A 426 -2.95 -2.16 -20.04
N TYR A 427 -2.26 -2.31 -21.18
CA TYR A 427 -0.99 -1.63 -21.45
C TYR A 427 -0.76 -1.43 -22.94
N LEU A 428 0.12 -0.48 -23.27
CA LEU A 428 0.58 -0.19 -24.63
C LEU A 428 2.09 -0.49 -24.70
N PRO A 429 2.51 -1.57 -25.38
CA PRO A 429 3.92 -1.94 -25.46
C PRO A 429 4.80 -0.82 -26.02
N GLY A 430 5.88 -0.45 -25.32
CA GLY A 430 6.84 0.54 -25.75
C GLY A 430 6.35 1.98 -25.72
N VAL A 431 5.14 2.24 -25.21
CA VAL A 431 4.56 3.60 -25.15
C VAL A 431 4.11 3.93 -23.74
N LYS A 432 4.53 5.10 -23.25
CA LYS A 432 4.02 5.60 -21.96
C LYS A 432 2.54 5.94 -22.08
N ALA A 433 1.74 5.28 -21.27
CA ALA A 433 0.30 5.51 -21.17
C ALA A 433 -0.14 5.51 -19.71
N VAL A 434 -1.03 6.43 -19.35
CA VAL A 434 -1.66 6.47 -18.04
C VAL A 434 -3.11 6.07 -18.18
N PHE A 435 -3.48 4.97 -17.54
CA PHE A 435 -4.87 4.55 -17.39
C PHE A 435 -5.41 5.13 -16.07
N THR A 436 -6.55 5.82 -16.11
CA THR A 436 -7.13 6.39 -14.88
C THR A 436 -7.63 5.31 -13.93
N ASP A 437 -7.89 4.10 -14.42
CA ASP A 437 -8.12 2.89 -13.65
C ASP A 437 -7.56 1.67 -14.37
N ASN A 438 -7.03 0.70 -13.62
CA ASN A 438 -6.40 -0.50 -14.17
C ASN A 438 -6.38 -1.63 -13.13
N TYR A 439 -5.90 -2.82 -13.47
CA TYR A 439 -5.80 -3.97 -12.56
C TYR A 439 -7.14 -4.29 -11.87
N LYS A 440 -8.20 -4.44 -12.67
CA LYS A 440 -9.55 -4.72 -12.19
C LYS A 440 -10.02 -6.11 -12.61
N ASP A 441 -10.86 -6.69 -11.77
CA ASP A 441 -11.64 -7.84 -12.18
C ASP A 441 -12.69 -7.41 -13.21
N LEU A 442 -12.71 -8.11 -14.33
CA LEU A 442 -13.78 -8.00 -15.31
C LEU A 442 -14.83 -9.07 -15.04
N LEU A 443 -16.09 -8.67 -14.98
CA LEU A 443 -17.22 -9.56 -14.71
C LEU A 443 -18.20 -9.56 -15.89
N PRO A 444 -18.80 -10.72 -16.22
CA PRO A 444 -19.88 -10.77 -17.20
C PRO A 444 -21.00 -9.80 -16.88
N GLY A 445 -21.45 -9.05 -17.88
CA GLY A 445 -22.53 -8.07 -17.73
C GLY A 445 -22.14 -6.75 -17.02
N HIS A 446 -20.87 -6.58 -16.70
CA HIS A 446 -20.34 -5.36 -16.05
C HIS A 446 -19.20 -4.76 -16.87
N PRO A 447 -19.47 -3.88 -17.86
CA PRO A 447 -18.42 -3.23 -18.63
C PRO A 447 -17.47 -2.43 -17.71
N PHE A 448 -16.17 -2.59 -17.91
CA PHE A 448 -15.12 -1.76 -17.31
C PHE A 448 -14.81 -0.61 -18.27
N ARG A 449 -14.66 0.60 -17.74
CA ARG A 449 -14.28 1.77 -18.54
C ARG A 449 -13.20 2.58 -17.85
N THR A 450 -12.16 2.96 -18.62
CA THR A 450 -11.04 3.79 -18.15
C THR A 450 -10.63 4.82 -19.19
N GLU A 451 -10.21 6.03 -18.76
CA GLU A 451 -9.58 7.03 -19.64
C GLU A 451 -8.12 6.62 -19.88
N ILE A 452 -7.66 6.76 -21.13
CA ILE A 452 -6.27 6.54 -21.53
C ILE A 452 -5.64 7.89 -21.87
N ARG A 453 -4.56 8.22 -21.19
CA ARG A 453 -3.74 9.39 -21.48
C ARG A 453 -2.44 8.96 -22.15
N THR A 454 -2.36 9.17 -23.45
CA THR A 454 -1.22 8.79 -24.30
C THR A 454 -1.16 9.72 -25.52
N PRO A 455 0.03 9.95 -26.12
CA PRO A 455 0.14 10.69 -27.37
C PRO A 455 -0.46 9.96 -28.58
N LEU A 456 -0.66 8.64 -28.52
CA LEU A 456 -1.17 7.85 -29.63
C LEU A 456 -2.58 8.27 -30.06
N SER A 457 -2.90 8.18 -31.34
CA SER A 457 -4.26 8.29 -31.88
C SER A 457 -5.14 7.12 -31.43
N LYS A 458 -6.46 7.23 -31.63
CA LYS A 458 -7.41 6.16 -31.35
C LYS A 458 -7.05 4.89 -32.14
N GLU A 459 -6.77 5.02 -33.42
CA GLU A 459 -6.45 3.93 -34.32
C GLU A 459 -5.14 3.21 -33.92
N GLU A 460 -4.13 3.97 -33.50
CA GLU A 460 -2.88 3.40 -32.98
C GLU A 460 -3.09 2.64 -31.66
N ILE A 461 -3.95 3.15 -30.78
CA ILE A 461 -4.32 2.45 -29.53
C ILE A 461 -5.04 1.13 -29.87
N GLU A 462 -6.02 1.14 -30.77
CA GLU A 462 -6.77 -0.06 -31.18
C GLU A 462 -5.85 -1.18 -31.69
N GLN A 463 -4.79 -0.83 -32.42
CA GLN A 463 -3.81 -1.79 -32.94
C GLN A 463 -2.85 -2.32 -31.88
N GLN A 464 -2.46 -1.48 -30.90
CA GLN A 464 -1.37 -1.76 -29.97
C GLN A 464 -1.82 -2.20 -28.59
N ILE A 465 -3.07 -1.91 -28.18
CA ILE A 465 -3.55 -2.25 -26.84
C ILE A 465 -3.46 -3.76 -26.56
N ARG A 466 -2.95 -4.10 -25.41
CA ARG A 466 -2.81 -5.47 -24.92
C ARG A 466 -3.35 -5.56 -23.50
N CYS A 467 -3.66 -6.77 -23.06
CA CYS A 467 -4.02 -7.02 -21.67
C CYS A 467 -3.33 -8.27 -21.12
N ARG A 468 -3.14 -8.28 -19.80
CA ARG A 468 -2.74 -9.44 -19.00
C ARG A 468 -3.79 -9.66 -17.91
N TRP A 469 -3.93 -10.88 -17.45
CA TRP A 469 -4.83 -11.22 -16.34
C TRP A 469 -4.25 -12.39 -15.53
N VAL A 470 -4.77 -12.61 -14.33
CA VAL A 470 -4.46 -13.78 -13.51
C VAL A 470 -5.13 -15.00 -14.12
N GLY A 471 -4.34 -15.91 -14.65
CA GLY A 471 -4.77 -17.13 -15.32
C GLY A 471 -3.60 -17.75 -16.10
N LYS A 472 -3.84 -18.89 -16.68
CA LYS A 472 -2.84 -19.59 -17.52
C LYS A 472 -2.70 -18.94 -18.88
#